data_f9adea13f14b2f87dbd1e250da93e3e0
#
_entry.id   f9adea13f14b2f87dbd1e250da93e3e0
#
_cell.length_a   1.000
_cell.length_b   1.000
_cell.length_c   1.000
_cell.angle_alpha   90.00
_cell.angle_beta   90.00
_cell.angle_gamma   90.00
#
_symmetry.space_group_name_H-M   'P 1'
#
loop_
_entity.id
_entity.type
_entity.pdbx_description
1 polymer ?
#
loop_
_entity_poly.entity_id
_entity_poly.type
_entity_poly.pdbx_seq_one_letter_code
_entity_poly.pdbx_strand_id
1 'polypeptide(L)'
;MRTLCSLGFALAASCFAMTTAHAADAAPAPAPCAWPAAQDAVQAAPQHHRVIFENDKVRVLDVTVAPHTREPLHAHCWASILYITEAGAYVDYGSAGEVLFDSRTLATPPELPMVVYKEPEAPHAVENLDDKPLRLIRVEMKPQPAEPVSAP
;
A
#
# COMPACT_ATOMS: atom_id res chain seq x y z
N MET A 1 17.81 -84.06 41.39
CA MET A 1 18.14 -83.41 40.12
C MET A 1 17.14 -82.32 39.92
N ARG A 2 17.57 -81.08 40.02
CA ARG A 2 16.69 -79.88 39.95
C ARG A 2 17.07 -79.09 38.68
N THR A 3 16.11 -79.00 37.78
CA THR A 3 16.24 -78.25 36.50
C THR A 3 15.84 -76.81 36.77
N LEU A 4 16.76 -75.87 36.54
CA LEU A 4 16.53 -74.44 36.59
C LEU A 4 16.05 -73.95 35.25
N CYS A 5 14.85 -73.34 35.25
CA CYS A 5 14.25 -72.65 34.08
C CYS A 5 14.65 -71.18 34.14
N SER A 6 15.46 -70.71 33.17
CA SER A 6 15.85 -69.29 33.05
C SER A 6 14.77 -68.57 32.25
N LEU A 7 14.08 -67.57 32.82
CA LEU A 7 13.24 -66.63 32.12
C LEU A 7 14.10 -65.49 31.57
N GLY A 8 14.17 -65.37 30.27
CA GLY A 8 14.77 -64.23 29.60
C GLY A 8 13.75 -63.05 29.48
N PHE A 9 14.12 -61.94 30.06
CA PHE A 9 13.32 -60.67 29.95
C PHE A 9 13.82 -59.90 28.73
N ALA A 10 12.96 -59.78 27.71
CA ALA A 10 13.29 -58.95 26.54
C ALA A 10 12.83 -57.52 26.83
N LEU A 11 13.78 -56.58 26.93
CA LEU A 11 13.53 -55.17 26.99
C LEU A 11 13.25 -54.64 25.57
N ALA A 12 12.00 -54.28 25.27
CA ALA A 12 11.65 -53.54 24.05
C ALA A 12 11.93 -52.04 24.25
N ALA A 13 12.97 -51.55 23.60
CA ALA A 13 13.26 -50.11 23.56
C ALA A 13 12.36 -49.43 22.52
N SER A 14 11.36 -48.72 22.97
CA SER A 14 10.53 -47.87 22.11
C SER A 14 11.28 -46.57 21.81
N CYS A 15 11.79 -46.42 20.58
CA CYS A 15 12.28 -45.13 20.07
C CYS A 15 11.10 -44.19 19.78
N PHE A 16 10.92 -43.21 20.66
CA PHE A 16 10.02 -42.06 20.39
C PHE A 16 10.73 -41.11 19.42
N ALA A 17 10.33 -41.12 18.15
CA ALA A 17 10.76 -40.11 17.21
C ALA A 17 10.07 -38.77 17.55
N MET A 18 10.81 -37.83 18.12
CA MET A 18 10.35 -36.44 18.27
C MET A 18 10.36 -35.77 16.89
N THR A 19 9.18 -35.62 16.30
CA THR A 19 8.99 -34.74 15.17
C THR A 19 9.03 -33.30 15.65
N THR A 20 10.13 -32.59 15.38
CA THR A 20 10.21 -31.13 15.55
C THR A 20 9.30 -30.48 14.51
N ALA A 21 8.14 -30.02 14.94
CA ALA A 21 7.31 -29.15 14.11
C ALA A 21 8.11 -27.85 13.89
N HIS A 22 8.60 -27.63 12.66
CA HIS A 22 9.07 -26.31 12.25
C HIS A 22 7.87 -25.38 12.23
N ALA A 23 7.85 -24.41 13.13
CA ALA A 23 6.95 -23.28 13.01
C ALA A 23 7.29 -22.60 11.67
N ALA A 24 6.37 -22.62 10.72
CA ALA A 24 6.52 -21.84 9.51
C ALA A 24 6.67 -20.38 9.95
N ASP A 25 7.79 -19.75 9.59
CA ASP A 25 8.03 -18.33 9.82
C ASP A 25 6.87 -17.58 9.19
N ALA A 26 6.04 -16.94 10.03
CA ALA A 26 4.98 -16.08 9.55
C ALA A 26 5.64 -14.94 8.76
N ALA A 27 5.18 -14.73 7.52
CA ALA A 27 5.66 -13.63 6.71
C ALA A 27 5.56 -12.32 7.50
N PRO A 28 6.56 -11.42 7.39
CA PRO A 28 6.55 -10.16 8.11
C PRO A 28 5.29 -9.38 7.76
N ALA A 29 4.66 -8.78 8.78
CA ALA A 29 3.52 -7.89 8.57
C ALA A 29 3.92 -6.77 7.60
N PRO A 30 3.00 -6.32 6.72
CA PRO A 30 3.29 -5.22 5.81
C PRO A 30 3.75 -3.99 6.59
N ALA A 31 4.73 -3.26 6.02
CA ALA A 31 5.28 -2.08 6.67
C ALA A 31 4.15 -1.05 6.93
N PRO A 32 4.09 -0.48 8.13
CA PRO A 32 3.12 0.56 8.42
C PRO A 32 3.41 1.79 7.55
N CYS A 33 2.38 2.65 7.38
CA CYS A 33 2.55 3.94 6.72
C CYS A 33 3.71 4.72 7.34
N ALA A 34 4.56 5.30 6.49
CA ALA A 34 5.72 6.08 6.95
C ALA A 34 5.31 7.43 7.58
N TRP A 35 4.07 7.87 7.39
CA TRP A 35 3.54 9.16 7.85
C TRP A 35 2.41 8.98 8.85
N PRO A 36 2.18 9.99 9.74
CA PRO A 36 1.07 9.96 10.68
C PRO A 36 -0.28 9.81 9.99
N ALA A 37 -1.20 9.06 10.58
CA ALA A 37 -2.55 8.85 10.03
C ALA A 37 -3.31 10.19 9.77
N ALA A 38 -3.02 11.23 10.55
CA ALA A 38 -3.62 12.55 10.34
C ALA A 38 -3.15 13.23 9.03
N GLN A 39 -2.08 12.74 8.41
CA GLN A 39 -1.59 13.22 7.10
C GLN A 39 -2.12 12.38 5.93
N ASP A 40 -2.84 11.27 6.19
CA ASP A 40 -3.49 10.53 5.12
C ASP A 40 -4.45 11.43 4.34
N ALA A 41 -4.46 11.33 3.02
CA ALA A 41 -5.22 12.20 2.12
C ALA A 41 -6.70 12.33 2.49
N VAL A 42 -7.33 11.22 2.91
CA VAL A 42 -8.75 11.21 3.32
C VAL A 42 -8.98 11.98 4.62
N GLN A 43 -7.96 12.07 5.49
CA GLN A 43 -8.05 12.81 6.76
C GLN A 43 -7.61 14.28 6.59
N ALA A 44 -6.51 14.50 5.87
CA ALA A 44 -5.91 15.83 5.73
C ALA A 44 -6.60 16.68 4.66
N ALA A 45 -7.10 16.08 3.58
CA ALA A 45 -7.71 16.75 2.44
C ALA A 45 -9.06 16.12 2.03
N PRO A 46 -10.03 15.93 2.96
CA PRO A 46 -11.28 15.19 2.72
C PRO A 46 -12.18 15.82 1.67
N GLN A 47 -12.02 17.13 1.40
CA GLN A 47 -12.79 17.86 0.38
C GLN A 47 -12.32 17.52 -1.04
N HIS A 48 -11.10 17.02 -1.18
CA HIS A 48 -10.48 16.68 -2.45
C HIS A 48 -10.43 15.16 -2.69
N HIS A 49 -10.45 14.33 -1.62
CA HIS A 49 -10.24 12.88 -1.66
C HIS A 49 -11.45 12.14 -1.07
N ARG A 50 -12.42 11.82 -1.91
CA ARG A 50 -13.63 11.10 -1.51
C ARG A 50 -13.46 9.61 -1.71
N VAL A 51 -13.55 8.81 -0.64
CA VAL A 51 -13.57 7.35 -0.75
C VAL A 51 -14.86 6.91 -1.47
N ILE A 52 -14.74 6.22 -2.59
CA ILE A 52 -15.87 5.69 -3.36
C ILE A 52 -15.97 4.16 -3.27
N PHE A 53 -14.88 3.49 -2.91
CA PHE A 53 -14.83 2.07 -2.62
C PHE A 53 -13.66 1.75 -1.69
N GLU A 54 -13.83 0.81 -0.78
CA GLU A 54 -12.72 0.33 0.06
C GLU A 54 -12.99 -1.11 0.54
N ASN A 55 -11.93 -1.93 0.55
CA ASN A 55 -11.89 -3.25 1.16
C ASN A 55 -10.51 -3.52 1.77
N ASP A 56 -10.20 -4.77 2.11
CA ASP A 56 -8.92 -5.21 2.66
C ASP A 56 -7.73 -5.09 1.68
N LYS A 57 -8.00 -4.98 0.38
CA LYS A 57 -6.98 -4.98 -0.68
C LYS A 57 -6.74 -3.62 -1.31
N VAL A 58 -7.78 -2.81 -1.47
CA VAL A 58 -7.69 -1.52 -2.15
C VAL A 58 -8.55 -0.46 -1.48
N ARG A 59 -8.15 0.80 -1.67
CA ARG A 59 -8.99 1.98 -1.45
C ARG A 59 -9.07 2.77 -2.76
N VAL A 60 -10.29 3.09 -3.19
CA VAL A 60 -10.52 3.86 -4.41
C VAL A 60 -11.03 5.25 -4.04
N LEU A 61 -10.32 6.25 -4.49
CA LEU A 61 -10.62 7.66 -4.26
C LEU A 61 -11.09 8.32 -5.56
N ASP A 62 -12.16 9.08 -5.46
CA ASP A 62 -12.51 10.11 -6.43
C ASP A 62 -11.83 11.40 -5.98
N VAL A 63 -10.86 11.85 -6.79
CA VAL A 63 -10.05 13.03 -6.48
C VAL A 63 -10.42 14.18 -7.39
N THR A 64 -10.70 15.33 -6.78
CA THR A 64 -11.03 16.56 -7.51
C THR A 64 -10.37 17.76 -6.87
N VAL A 65 -9.54 18.48 -7.65
CA VAL A 65 -9.01 19.78 -7.27
C VAL A 65 -9.67 20.85 -8.14
N ALA A 66 -10.48 21.68 -7.49
CA ALA A 66 -11.22 22.75 -8.19
C ALA A 66 -10.26 23.74 -8.88
N PRO A 67 -10.75 24.53 -9.87
CA PRO A 67 -9.96 25.59 -10.48
C PRO A 67 -9.35 26.51 -9.42
N HIS A 68 -8.10 26.92 -9.64
CA HIS A 68 -7.36 27.88 -8.81
C HIS A 68 -7.34 27.52 -7.31
N THR A 69 -7.33 26.22 -7.01
CA THR A 69 -7.35 25.71 -5.64
C THR A 69 -6.10 24.92 -5.36
N ARG A 70 -5.53 25.10 -4.18
CA ARG A 70 -4.46 24.27 -3.62
C ARG A 70 -5.01 23.37 -2.53
N GLU A 71 -4.65 22.10 -2.59
CA GLU A 71 -4.99 21.12 -1.57
C GLU A 71 -4.24 21.37 -0.25
N PRO A 72 -4.82 20.98 0.89
CA PRO A 72 -4.05 20.83 2.12
C PRO A 72 -2.91 19.81 1.95
N LEU A 73 -1.82 20.00 2.71
CA LEU A 73 -0.70 19.05 2.72
C LEU A 73 -1.19 17.67 3.20
N HIS A 74 -0.97 16.65 2.39
CA HIS A 74 -1.43 15.28 2.64
C HIS A 74 -0.45 14.26 2.07
N ALA A 75 -0.57 13.00 2.49
CA ALA A 75 0.28 11.88 2.05
C ALA A 75 -0.56 10.71 1.56
N HIS A 76 0.02 9.86 0.71
CA HIS A 76 -0.56 8.60 0.28
C HIS A 76 0.34 7.44 0.72
N CYS A 77 -0.15 6.65 1.66
CA CYS A 77 0.62 5.59 2.32
C CYS A 77 0.90 4.38 1.42
N TRP A 78 0.16 4.23 0.34
CA TRP A 78 0.21 3.04 -0.50
C TRP A 78 0.49 3.38 -1.96
N ALA A 79 1.19 2.47 -2.64
CA ALA A 79 1.35 2.55 -4.08
C ALA A 79 -0.03 2.61 -4.75
N SER A 80 -0.13 3.34 -5.85
CA SER A 80 -1.42 3.61 -6.47
C SER A 80 -1.35 3.70 -7.99
N ILE A 81 -2.50 3.41 -8.61
CA ILE A 81 -2.77 3.71 -10.00
C ILE A 81 -3.70 4.93 -10.05
N LEU A 82 -3.32 5.94 -10.81
CA LEU A 82 -4.10 7.12 -11.09
C LEU A 82 -4.68 7.02 -12.50
N TYR A 83 -6.00 7.11 -12.64
CA TYR A 83 -6.68 7.28 -13.91
C TYR A 83 -7.12 8.75 -14.02
N ILE A 84 -6.32 9.55 -14.71
CA ILE A 84 -6.52 11.00 -14.85
C ILE A 84 -7.42 11.26 -16.03
N THR A 85 -8.59 11.84 -15.80
CA THR A 85 -9.61 12.10 -16.80
C THR A 85 -9.64 13.55 -17.26
N GLU A 86 -9.22 14.49 -16.37
CA GLU A 86 -9.18 15.91 -16.67
C GLU A 86 -8.01 16.56 -15.94
N ALA A 87 -7.16 17.28 -16.63
CA ALA A 87 -6.06 18.05 -16.09
C ALA A 87 -5.67 19.17 -17.04
N GLY A 88 -5.40 20.33 -16.47
CA GLY A 88 -4.77 21.46 -17.13
C GLY A 88 -3.41 21.79 -16.52
N ALA A 89 -3.12 23.06 -16.33
CA ALA A 89 -1.92 23.50 -15.63
C ALA A 89 -2.02 23.25 -14.13
N TYR A 90 -1.06 22.51 -13.55
CA TYR A 90 -0.97 22.29 -12.10
C TYR A 90 0.47 22.17 -11.63
N VAL A 91 0.68 22.40 -10.36
CA VAL A 91 1.97 22.23 -9.68
C VAL A 91 1.78 21.34 -8.46
N ASP A 92 2.69 20.39 -8.27
CA ASP A 92 2.79 19.57 -7.07
C ASP A 92 3.96 20.08 -6.21
N TYR A 93 3.68 20.36 -4.94
CA TYR A 93 4.63 20.92 -3.98
C TYR A 93 4.90 19.92 -2.86
N GLY A 94 6.15 19.78 -2.47
CA GLY A 94 6.54 19.04 -1.28
C GLY A 94 6.24 19.80 0.02
N SER A 95 6.50 19.15 1.14
CA SER A 95 6.19 19.64 2.49
C SER A 95 6.93 20.93 2.88
N ALA A 96 8.09 21.20 2.30
CA ALA A 96 8.83 22.45 2.50
C ALA A 96 8.47 23.54 1.47
N GLY A 97 7.48 23.28 0.60
CA GLY A 97 7.04 24.18 -0.45
C GLY A 97 7.89 24.12 -1.73
N GLU A 98 8.80 23.18 -1.82
CA GLU A 98 9.57 22.91 -3.02
C GLU A 98 8.67 22.38 -4.13
N VAL A 99 8.97 22.71 -5.39
CA VAL A 99 8.25 22.18 -6.55
C VAL A 99 8.75 20.77 -6.83
N LEU A 100 7.88 19.79 -6.68
CA LEU A 100 8.12 18.40 -7.05
C LEU A 100 7.84 18.15 -8.53
N PHE A 101 6.77 18.76 -9.04
CA PHE A 101 6.39 18.69 -10.44
C PHE A 101 5.64 19.95 -10.88
N ASP A 102 5.89 20.41 -12.09
CA ASP A 102 5.15 21.52 -12.71
C ASP A 102 4.75 21.11 -14.12
N SER A 103 3.47 20.92 -14.36
CA SER A 103 2.92 20.48 -15.65
C SER A 103 3.24 21.43 -16.79
N ARG A 104 3.47 22.70 -16.50
CA ARG A 104 3.81 23.75 -17.51
C ARG A 104 5.23 23.59 -18.08
N THR A 105 6.07 22.77 -17.42
CA THR A 105 7.43 22.46 -17.92
C THR A 105 7.44 21.36 -18.98
N LEU A 106 6.31 20.67 -19.19
CA LEU A 106 6.20 19.64 -20.20
C LEU A 106 6.21 20.27 -21.61
N ALA A 107 7.04 19.73 -22.48
CA ALA A 107 7.13 20.20 -23.88
C ALA A 107 5.81 19.96 -24.64
N THR A 108 5.06 18.93 -24.27
CA THR A 108 3.74 18.61 -24.82
C THR A 108 2.83 18.17 -23.67
N PRO A 109 1.63 18.76 -23.52
CA PRO A 109 0.64 18.27 -22.57
C PRO A 109 0.32 16.80 -22.85
N PRO A 110 0.08 15.99 -21.81
CA PRO A 110 -0.29 14.60 -22.00
C PRO A 110 -1.68 14.48 -22.63
N GLU A 111 -1.88 13.44 -23.44
CA GLU A 111 -3.22 13.07 -23.90
C GLU A 111 -4.03 12.46 -22.74
N LEU A 112 -5.26 12.90 -22.58
CA LEU A 112 -6.19 12.40 -21.56
C LEU A 112 -7.30 11.56 -22.21
N PRO A 113 -7.83 10.53 -21.51
CA PRO A 113 -7.41 10.09 -20.18
C PRO A 113 -6.07 9.35 -20.21
N MET A 114 -5.32 9.44 -19.11
CA MET A 114 -4.05 8.75 -18.95
C MET A 114 -3.98 7.95 -17.66
N VAL A 115 -3.08 6.95 -17.62
CA VAL A 115 -2.82 6.13 -16.43
C VAL A 115 -1.40 6.37 -15.95
N VAL A 116 -1.26 6.59 -14.64
CA VAL A 116 0.05 6.80 -13.99
C VAL A 116 0.15 5.86 -12.79
N TYR A 117 1.30 5.20 -12.63
CA TYR A 117 1.65 4.52 -11.40
C TYR A 117 2.40 5.48 -10.48
N LYS A 118 2.07 5.42 -9.19
CA LYS A 118 2.75 6.18 -8.13
C LYS A 118 3.19 5.25 -7.01
N GLU A 119 4.43 5.39 -6.58
CA GLU A 119 4.88 4.86 -5.29
C GLU A 119 4.15 5.58 -4.14
N PRO A 120 4.25 5.10 -2.89
CA PRO A 120 3.77 5.87 -1.74
C PRO A 120 4.32 7.30 -1.78
N GLU A 121 3.44 8.29 -1.63
CA GLU A 121 3.82 9.70 -1.77
C GLU A 121 3.92 10.38 -0.40
N ALA A 122 5.09 10.96 -0.15
CA ALA A 122 5.36 11.80 1.02
C ALA A 122 4.39 13.01 1.07
N PRO A 123 4.28 13.68 2.22
CA PRO A 123 3.42 14.86 2.32
C PRO A 123 3.66 15.87 1.22
N HIS A 124 2.63 16.14 0.44
CA HIS A 124 2.62 17.02 -0.71
C HIS A 124 1.28 17.76 -0.85
N ALA A 125 1.21 18.73 -1.75
CA ALA A 125 -0.01 19.48 -2.03
C ALA A 125 -0.05 19.87 -3.51
N VAL A 126 -1.10 19.47 -4.21
CA VAL A 126 -1.31 19.87 -5.61
C VAL A 126 -2.08 21.18 -5.66
N GLU A 127 -1.61 22.11 -6.50
CA GLU A 127 -2.30 23.36 -6.83
C GLU A 127 -2.74 23.32 -8.28
N ASN A 128 -4.04 23.38 -8.50
CA ASN A 128 -4.63 23.52 -9.83
C ASN A 128 -4.59 24.99 -10.25
N LEU A 129 -3.87 25.29 -11.32
CA LEU A 129 -3.70 26.63 -11.87
C LEU A 129 -4.60 26.93 -13.06
N ASP A 130 -5.40 25.92 -13.50
CA ASP A 130 -6.27 26.02 -14.66
C ASP A 130 -7.69 26.48 -14.30
N ASP A 131 -8.47 26.90 -15.31
CA ASP A 131 -9.89 27.24 -15.19
C ASP A 131 -10.79 25.99 -15.18
N LYS A 132 -10.23 24.80 -15.43
CA LYS A 132 -10.90 23.51 -15.34
C LYS A 132 -10.46 22.74 -14.11
N PRO A 133 -11.29 21.84 -13.57
CA PRO A 133 -10.87 21.01 -12.46
C PRO A 133 -9.80 19.99 -12.88
N LEU A 134 -8.92 19.63 -11.96
CA LEU A 134 -8.14 18.41 -12.05
C LEU A 134 -8.99 17.26 -11.51
N ARG A 135 -9.20 16.18 -12.30
CA ARG A 135 -10.01 15.03 -11.91
C ARG A 135 -9.32 13.72 -12.19
N LEU A 136 -9.32 12.84 -11.22
CA LEU A 136 -8.80 11.50 -11.38
C LEU A 136 -9.48 10.49 -10.43
N ILE A 137 -9.40 9.22 -10.80
CA ILE A 137 -9.64 8.10 -9.89
C ILE A 137 -8.28 7.59 -9.44
N ARG A 138 -8.08 7.49 -8.11
CA ARG A 138 -6.89 6.90 -7.51
C ARG A 138 -7.24 5.57 -6.88
N VAL A 139 -6.57 4.51 -7.30
CA VAL A 139 -6.67 3.17 -6.72
C VAL A 139 -5.42 2.93 -5.89
N GLU A 140 -5.54 3.00 -4.60
CA GLU A 140 -4.47 2.70 -3.64
C GLU A 140 -4.46 1.21 -3.33
N MET A 141 -3.30 0.59 -3.43
CA MET A 141 -3.09 -0.85 -3.21
C MET A 141 -2.60 -1.08 -1.79
N LYS A 142 -3.48 -1.57 -0.92
CA LYS A 142 -3.13 -1.87 0.47
C LYS A 142 -2.11 -3.01 0.54
N PRO A 143 -1.11 -2.95 1.42
CA PRO A 143 -0.18 -4.04 1.64
C PRO A 143 -0.92 -5.32 2.01
N GLN A 144 -0.61 -6.42 1.35
CA GLN A 144 -1.15 -7.74 1.68
C GLN A 144 -0.14 -8.52 2.51
N PRO A 145 -0.58 -9.35 3.49
CA PRO A 145 0.29 -10.33 4.11
C PRO A 145 0.92 -11.20 3.01
N ALA A 146 2.21 -11.55 3.17
CA ALA A 146 2.82 -12.47 2.23
C ALA A 146 2.09 -13.82 2.30
N GLU A 147 1.68 -14.34 1.15
CA GLU A 147 1.09 -15.68 1.06
C GLU A 147 2.12 -16.71 1.58
N PRO A 148 1.69 -17.67 2.42
CA PRO A 148 2.57 -18.76 2.83
C PRO A 148 3.01 -19.51 1.57
N VAL A 149 4.33 -19.59 1.36
CA VAL A 149 4.89 -20.40 0.26
C VAL A 149 4.49 -21.84 0.53
N SER A 150 3.52 -22.37 -0.23
CA SER A 150 3.23 -23.80 -0.21
C SER A 150 4.49 -24.54 -0.71
N ALA A 151 5.13 -25.27 0.18
CA ALA A 151 6.23 -26.13 -0.19
C ALA A 151 5.77 -27.16 -1.24
N PRO A 152 6.60 -27.46 -2.24
CA PRO A 152 6.31 -28.45 -3.29
C PRO A 152 6.13 -29.86 -2.76
#